data_b1d0d181774b5fbf438b40cfd5599e35
#
_entry.id   b1d0d181774b5fbf438b40cfd5599e35
#
_cell.length_a   1.000
_cell.length_b   1.000
_cell.length_c   1.000
_cell.angle_alpha   90.00
_cell.angle_beta   90.00
_cell.angle_gamma   90.00
#
_symmetry.space_group_name_H-M   'P 1'
#
loop_
_entity.id
_entity.type
_entity.pdbx_description
1 polymer ?
#
loop_
_entity_poly.entity_id
_entity_poly.type
_entity_poly.pdbx_seq_one_letter_code
_entity_poly.pdbx_strand_id
1 'polypeptide(L)'
;MLTRRSFAGFASCAICGISEFIATEASAQNAPPAATSGVTRKILSQTDGPTPGYTTLLVEATIELGVTVARHTHPGIESAYVLEGGFELPIHGQATRMIKPGDGFQIPPETPHAGGKPGDAKSRILITYVVEKGKPLASPA
;
A
#
# COMPACT_ATOMS: atom_id res chain seq x y z
N MET A 1 -29.09 -28.51 -74.79
CA MET A 1 -27.72 -28.87 -75.23
C MET A 1 -26.73 -28.11 -74.46
N LEU A 2 -25.87 -28.82 -73.69
CA LEU A 2 -24.56 -28.39 -73.13
C LEU A 2 -24.50 -27.16 -72.20
N THR A 3 -24.34 -27.33 -70.90
CA THR A 3 -23.26 -27.77 -70.00
C THR A 3 -22.30 -26.66 -69.59
N ARG A 4 -22.08 -26.63 -68.25
CA ARG A 4 -20.84 -26.31 -67.51
C ARG A 4 -20.65 -24.85 -67.11
N ARG A 5 -20.12 -24.52 -65.97
CA ARG A 5 -19.52 -25.24 -64.81
C ARG A 5 -19.43 -24.26 -63.66
N SER A 6 -19.64 -24.79 -62.50
CA SER A 6 -19.31 -24.21 -61.19
C SER A 6 -17.92 -23.59 -61.09
N PHE A 7 -17.79 -22.49 -60.38
CA PHE A 7 -16.58 -22.22 -59.60
C PHE A 7 -16.99 -21.62 -58.28
N ALA A 8 -16.77 -22.39 -57.23
CA ALA A 8 -16.88 -21.98 -55.88
C ALA A 8 -15.63 -21.14 -55.53
N GLY A 9 -15.84 -19.91 -55.12
CA GLY A 9 -14.83 -19.07 -54.51
C GLY A 9 -15.04 -19.03 -53.03
N PHE A 10 -14.25 -19.75 -52.26
CA PHE A 10 -14.19 -19.62 -50.79
C PHE A 10 -13.49 -18.32 -50.46
N ALA A 11 -14.25 -17.32 -49.99
CA ALA A 11 -13.68 -16.16 -49.32
C ALA A 11 -13.51 -16.53 -47.85
N SER A 12 -12.29 -16.83 -47.45
CA SER A 12 -11.87 -17.04 -46.07
C SER A 12 -11.80 -15.68 -45.41
N CYS A 13 -12.81 -15.28 -44.65
CA CYS A 13 -12.71 -14.16 -43.73
C CYS A 13 -11.92 -14.61 -42.50
N ALA A 14 -10.64 -14.26 -42.47
CA ALA A 14 -9.84 -14.30 -41.25
C ALA A 14 -10.33 -13.21 -40.32
N ILE A 15 -11.15 -13.55 -39.35
CA ILE A 15 -11.48 -12.70 -38.22
C ILE A 15 -10.27 -12.74 -37.30
N CYS A 16 -9.39 -11.71 -37.40
CA CYS A 16 -8.39 -11.42 -36.40
C CYS A 16 -9.12 -10.99 -35.12
N GLY A 17 -9.34 -11.93 -34.22
CA GLY A 17 -9.74 -11.63 -32.85
C GLY A 17 -8.59 -10.93 -32.14
N ILE A 18 -8.71 -9.62 -32.00
CA ILE A 18 -7.85 -8.86 -31.09
C ILE A 18 -8.36 -9.20 -29.69
N SER A 19 -7.72 -10.16 -29.02
CA SER A 19 -7.90 -10.36 -27.59
C SER A 19 -7.25 -9.17 -26.89
N GLU A 20 -8.05 -8.18 -26.52
CA GLU A 20 -7.61 -7.17 -25.57
C GLU A 20 -7.34 -7.87 -24.24
N PHE A 21 -6.07 -8.12 -23.98
CA PHE A 21 -5.61 -8.42 -22.63
C PHE A 21 -5.81 -7.17 -21.80
N ILE A 22 -6.92 -7.10 -21.07
CA ILE A 22 -7.07 -6.16 -19.96
C ILE A 22 -6.10 -6.67 -18.91
N ALA A 23 -4.88 -6.13 -18.92
CA ALA A 23 -3.98 -6.26 -17.79
C ALA A 23 -4.62 -5.53 -16.62
N THR A 24 -5.23 -6.27 -15.72
CA THR A 24 -5.57 -5.77 -14.39
C THR A 24 -4.24 -5.45 -13.72
N GLU A 25 -3.85 -4.18 -13.71
CA GLU A 25 -2.75 -3.72 -12.88
C GLU A 25 -3.14 -4.01 -11.43
N ALA A 26 -2.58 -5.10 -10.89
CA ALA A 26 -2.65 -5.37 -9.46
C ALA A 26 -1.96 -4.20 -8.76
N SER A 27 -2.75 -3.36 -8.10
CA SER A 27 -2.25 -2.19 -7.38
C SER A 27 -1.18 -2.64 -6.39
N ALA A 28 0.05 -2.13 -6.53
CA ALA A 28 1.17 -2.44 -5.64
C ALA A 28 0.85 -2.14 -4.16
N GLN A 29 -0.17 -1.30 -3.91
CA GLN A 29 -0.67 -0.98 -2.58
C GLN A 29 -1.50 -2.10 -1.94
N ASN A 30 -2.00 -3.07 -2.72
CA ASN A 30 -2.67 -4.27 -2.21
C ASN A 30 -1.68 -5.37 -1.84
N ALA A 31 -0.40 -5.24 -2.21
CA ALA A 31 0.64 -6.10 -1.66
C ALA A 31 0.91 -5.67 -0.21
N PRO A 32 0.77 -6.57 0.77
CA PRO A 32 1.15 -6.24 2.13
C PRO A 32 2.62 -5.77 2.10
N PRO A 33 2.96 -4.66 2.76
CA PRO A 33 4.36 -4.26 2.90
C PRO A 33 5.13 -5.44 3.47
N ALA A 34 6.39 -5.61 3.05
CA ALA A 34 7.24 -6.72 3.46
C ALA A 34 7.05 -6.97 4.95
N ALA A 35 6.52 -8.16 5.30
CA ALA A 35 6.05 -8.44 6.64
C ALA A 35 7.23 -8.40 7.61
N THR A 36 7.35 -7.33 8.37
CA THR A 36 8.16 -7.38 9.59
C THR A 36 7.46 -8.38 10.50
N SER A 37 8.14 -9.48 10.84
CA SER A 37 7.59 -10.47 11.78
C SER A 37 7.08 -9.76 13.03
N GLY A 38 5.82 -10.02 13.41
CA GLY A 38 5.18 -9.37 14.56
C GLY A 38 4.57 -8.00 14.28
N VAL A 39 4.48 -7.57 13.01
CA VAL A 39 3.69 -6.39 12.61
C VAL A 39 2.57 -6.83 11.67
N THR A 40 1.34 -6.60 12.09
CA THR A 40 0.14 -6.86 11.28
C THR A 40 -0.50 -5.55 10.84
N ARG A 41 -0.93 -5.47 9.58
CA ARG A 41 -1.66 -4.33 9.03
C ARG A 41 -2.97 -4.80 8.43
N LYS A 42 -4.07 -4.19 8.86
CA LYS A 42 -5.42 -4.44 8.33
C LYS A 42 -5.93 -3.17 7.68
N ILE A 43 -6.16 -3.19 6.39
CA ILE A 43 -6.83 -2.10 5.68
C ILE A 43 -8.31 -2.12 6.08
N LEU A 44 -8.78 -1.06 6.70
CA LEU A 44 -10.15 -0.88 7.12
C LEU A 44 -11.00 -0.22 6.03
N SER A 45 -10.39 0.70 5.28
CA SER A 45 -11.05 1.43 4.20
C SER A 45 -10.01 1.96 3.22
N GLN A 46 -10.42 2.12 1.96
CA GLN A 46 -9.62 2.71 0.89
C GLN A 46 -10.51 3.54 -0.02
N THR A 47 -10.02 4.69 -0.45
CA THR A 47 -10.66 5.55 -1.44
C THR A 47 -9.62 6.30 -2.25
N ASP A 48 -10.03 6.93 -3.35
CA ASP A 48 -9.16 7.83 -4.08
C ASP A 48 -8.69 8.99 -3.19
N GLY A 49 -7.49 9.44 -3.42
CA GLY A 49 -6.90 10.56 -2.69
C GLY A 49 -7.47 11.92 -3.14
N PRO A 50 -7.10 12.99 -2.43
CA PRO A 50 -7.58 14.35 -2.74
C PRO A 50 -7.02 14.89 -4.07
N THR A 51 -5.99 14.23 -4.61
CA THR A 51 -5.33 14.60 -5.88
C THR A 51 -5.29 13.38 -6.80
N PRO A 52 -5.48 13.53 -8.13
CA PRO A 52 -5.28 12.44 -9.08
C PRO A 52 -3.92 11.76 -8.89
N GLY A 53 -3.88 10.44 -8.99
CA GLY A 53 -2.66 9.65 -8.76
C GLY A 53 -2.38 9.29 -7.30
N TYR A 54 -3.23 9.70 -6.36
CA TYR A 54 -3.12 9.32 -4.94
C TYR A 54 -4.26 8.41 -4.49
N THR A 55 -4.02 7.69 -3.41
CA THR A 55 -5.03 6.91 -2.67
C THR A 55 -4.94 7.25 -1.19
N THR A 56 -6.08 7.17 -0.52
CA THR A 56 -6.18 7.30 0.94
C THR A 56 -6.54 5.94 1.52
N LEU A 57 -5.75 5.47 2.46
CA LEU A 57 -5.93 4.21 3.17
C LEU A 57 -6.16 4.49 4.65
N LEU A 58 -7.17 3.87 5.23
CA LEU A 58 -7.33 3.78 6.68
C LEU A 58 -6.89 2.38 7.11
N VAL A 59 -5.89 2.30 7.98
CA VAL A 59 -5.22 1.06 8.37
C VAL A 59 -5.16 0.95 9.88
N GLU A 60 -5.49 -0.22 10.42
CA GLU A 60 -5.14 -0.59 11.78
C GLU A 60 -3.85 -1.41 11.74
N ALA A 61 -2.83 -0.94 12.44
CA ALA A 61 -1.57 -1.65 12.62
C ALA A 61 -1.46 -2.18 14.06
N THR A 62 -1.03 -3.43 14.19
CA THR A 62 -0.68 -4.06 15.46
C THR A 62 0.80 -4.42 15.43
N ILE A 63 1.52 -3.99 16.46
CA ILE A 63 2.94 -4.31 16.69
C ILE A 63 3.00 -5.15 17.94
N GLU A 64 3.46 -6.39 17.83
CA GLU A 64 3.55 -7.30 18.96
C GLU A 64 4.59 -6.84 19.98
N LEU A 65 4.43 -7.27 21.22
CA LEU A 65 5.36 -6.94 22.29
C LEU A 65 6.81 -7.31 21.94
N GLY A 66 7.73 -6.40 22.16
CA GLY A 66 9.16 -6.61 21.88
C GLY A 66 9.56 -6.42 20.41
N VAL A 67 8.60 -6.17 19.52
CA VAL A 67 8.87 -5.97 18.10
C VAL A 67 9.20 -4.51 17.81
N THR A 68 10.24 -4.28 16.99
CA THR A 68 10.58 -2.97 16.42
C THR A 68 10.17 -2.92 14.95
N VAL A 69 9.78 -1.75 14.47
CA VAL A 69 9.54 -1.51 13.04
C VAL A 69 10.80 -0.95 12.41
N ALA A 70 11.34 -1.67 11.43
CA ALA A 70 12.56 -1.24 10.73
C ALA A 70 12.39 0.15 10.10
N ARG A 71 13.52 0.86 9.94
CA ARG A 71 13.54 2.19 9.31
C ARG A 71 13.03 2.12 7.87
N HIS A 72 12.11 3.01 7.53
CA HIS A 72 11.44 3.03 6.23
C HIS A 72 10.90 4.42 5.89
N THR A 73 10.40 4.57 4.66
CA THR A 73 9.70 5.75 4.16
C THR A 73 8.35 5.34 3.55
N HIS A 74 7.48 6.32 3.34
CA HIS A 74 6.22 6.18 2.58
C HIS A 74 6.17 7.16 1.41
N PRO A 75 5.56 6.79 0.26
CA PRO A 75 5.42 7.68 -0.89
C PRO A 75 4.24 8.67 -0.70
N GLY A 76 4.17 9.30 0.46
CA GLY A 76 3.10 10.20 0.85
C GLY A 76 3.07 10.44 2.35
N ILE A 77 1.94 10.96 2.83
CA ILE A 77 1.77 11.34 4.24
C ILE A 77 1.24 10.13 5.03
N GLU A 78 1.83 9.89 6.19
CA GLU A 78 1.27 9.08 7.26
C GLU A 78 0.74 9.98 8.37
N SER A 79 -0.50 9.75 8.80
CA SER A 79 -1.11 10.38 9.97
C SER A 79 -1.59 9.29 10.90
N ALA A 80 -1.11 9.25 12.13
CA ALA A 80 -1.35 8.15 13.04
C ALA A 80 -1.84 8.60 14.41
N TYR A 81 -2.62 7.73 15.04
CA TYR A 81 -3.13 7.87 16.40
C TYR A 81 -2.94 6.56 17.17
N VAL A 82 -2.33 6.62 18.33
CA VAL A 82 -2.04 5.44 19.16
C VAL A 82 -3.25 5.09 20.01
N LEU A 83 -3.75 3.87 19.84
CA LEU A 83 -4.90 3.32 20.57
C LEU A 83 -4.43 2.61 21.85
N GLU A 84 -3.36 1.80 21.75
CA GLU A 84 -2.85 0.97 22.83
C GLU A 84 -1.32 0.87 22.76
N GLY A 85 -0.68 0.55 23.88
CA GLY A 85 0.77 0.31 23.97
C GLY A 85 1.59 1.58 23.90
N GLY A 86 2.65 1.56 23.10
CA GLY A 86 3.55 2.69 22.88
C GLY A 86 4.91 2.23 22.43
N PHE A 87 5.70 3.16 21.89
CA PHE A 87 7.04 2.89 21.35
C PHE A 87 7.81 4.20 21.15
N GLU A 88 9.13 4.08 21.05
CA GLU A 88 9.95 5.19 20.59
C GLU A 88 9.72 5.43 19.09
N LEU A 89 9.53 6.69 18.70
CA LEU A 89 9.36 7.13 17.32
C LEU A 89 10.53 8.03 16.91
N PRO A 90 11.62 7.47 16.36
CA PRO A 90 12.68 8.22 15.72
C PRO A 90 12.23 8.66 14.32
N ILE A 91 12.18 9.96 14.07
CA ILE A 91 11.92 10.57 12.76
C ILE A 91 13.18 11.32 12.35
N HIS A 92 13.60 11.16 11.08
CA HIS A 92 14.77 11.87 10.57
C HIS A 92 14.66 13.38 10.77
N GLY A 93 15.70 13.99 11.33
CA GLY A 93 15.76 15.44 11.60
C GLY A 93 14.96 15.91 12.82
N GLN A 94 14.39 14.99 13.62
CA GLN A 94 13.64 15.33 14.83
C GLN A 94 14.19 14.58 16.05
N ALA A 95 13.93 15.12 17.24
CA ALA A 95 14.19 14.38 18.47
C ALA A 95 13.28 13.15 18.56
N THR A 96 13.83 12.01 18.98
CA THR A 96 13.05 10.81 19.22
C THR A 96 12.01 11.05 20.30
N ARG A 97 10.76 10.67 20.04
CA ARG A 97 9.64 10.80 20.98
C ARG A 97 9.22 9.42 21.49
N MET A 98 8.88 9.34 22.77
CA MET A 98 8.10 8.20 23.29
C MET A 98 6.63 8.48 23.01
N ILE A 99 5.99 7.60 22.23
CA ILE A 99 4.59 7.68 21.84
C ILE A 99 3.77 6.75 22.74
N LYS A 100 2.62 7.21 23.22
CA LYS A 100 1.73 6.50 24.13
C LYS A 100 0.26 6.61 23.68
N PRO A 101 -0.67 5.85 24.26
CA PRO A 101 -2.09 5.95 23.92
C PRO A 101 -2.61 7.39 24.06
N GLY A 102 -3.35 7.84 23.05
CA GLY A 102 -3.83 9.21 22.94
C GLY A 102 -2.91 10.16 22.17
N ASP A 103 -1.67 9.77 21.91
CA ASP A 103 -0.75 10.58 21.10
C ASP A 103 -1.05 10.40 19.61
N GLY A 104 -0.90 11.50 18.85
CA GLY A 104 -0.87 11.52 17.41
C GLY A 104 0.49 11.94 16.87
N PHE A 105 0.78 11.51 15.64
CA PHE A 105 1.94 11.95 14.90
C PHE A 105 1.71 12.00 13.42
N GLN A 106 2.52 12.75 12.69
CA GLN A 106 2.51 12.80 11.23
C GLN A 106 3.92 12.64 10.70
N ILE A 107 4.05 11.88 9.62
CA ILE A 107 5.29 11.68 8.88
C ILE A 107 5.10 12.29 7.49
N PRO A 108 5.90 13.28 7.10
CA PRO A 108 5.89 13.84 5.75
C PRO A 108 6.31 12.79 4.70
N PRO A 109 6.00 13.02 3.41
CA PRO A 109 6.42 12.13 2.33
C PRO A 109 7.94 11.88 2.36
N GLU A 110 8.33 10.65 2.04
CA GLU A 110 9.73 10.20 1.91
C GLU A 110 10.62 10.49 3.14
N THR A 111 10.00 10.72 4.30
CA THR A 111 10.76 10.99 5.54
C THR A 111 11.09 9.67 6.24
N PRO A 112 12.39 9.33 6.42
CA PRO A 112 12.80 8.12 7.11
C PRO A 112 12.40 8.13 8.59
N HIS A 113 11.72 7.07 9.03
CA HIS A 113 11.30 6.89 10.42
C HIS A 113 11.25 5.40 10.78
N ALA A 114 11.05 5.09 12.05
CA ALA A 114 10.98 3.73 12.56
C ALA A 114 10.01 3.64 13.75
N GLY A 115 9.55 2.43 14.10
CA GLY A 115 9.08 2.12 15.43
C GLY A 115 10.28 1.60 16.22
N GLY A 116 10.88 2.44 17.05
CA GLY A 116 12.09 2.12 17.77
C GLY A 116 11.86 1.15 18.93
N LYS A 117 12.44 1.45 20.10
CA LYS A 117 12.26 0.62 21.28
C LYS A 117 10.78 0.47 21.63
N PRO A 118 10.25 -0.76 21.74
CA PRO A 118 8.87 -0.98 22.14
C PRO A 118 8.63 -0.58 23.58
N GLY A 119 7.37 -0.26 23.90
CA GLY A 119 6.89 -0.16 25.28
C GLY A 119 6.67 -1.54 25.92
N ASP A 120 5.96 -1.54 27.05
CA ASP A 120 5.73 -2.73 27.87
C ASP A 120 4.55 -3.61 27.42
N ALA A 121 3.89 -3.25 26.35
CA ALA A 121 2.73 -3.94 25.78
C ALA A 121 2.75 -3.89 24.25
N LYS A 122 1.97 -4.76 23.61
CA LYS A 122 1.71 -4.64 22.17
C LYS A 122 1.09 -3.29 21.87
N SER A 123 1.41 -2.73 20.72
CA SER A 123 0.87 -1.45 20.28
C SER A 123 -0.20 -1.63 19.21
N ARG A 124 -1.29 -0.86 19.30
CA ARG A 124 -2.31 -0.72 18.26
C ARG A 124 -2.39 0.73 17.83
N ILE A 125 -2.39 0.94 16.53
CA ILE A 125 -2.30 2.26 15.93
C ILE A 125 -3.32 2.36 14.81
N LEU A 126 -4.08 3.42 14.78
CA LEU A 126 -4.91 3.78 13.63
C LEU A 126 -4.14 4.75 12.75
N ILE A 127 -3.99 4.40 11.48
CA ILE A 127 -3.13 5.14 10.54
C ILE A 127 -3.94 5.52 9.31
N THR A 128 -3.84 6.77 8.90
CA THR A 128 -4.30 7.23 7.59
C THR A 128 -3.09 7.52 6.72
N TYR A 129 -2.98 6.83 5.61
CA TYR A 129 -2.01 7.10 4.55
C TYR A 129 -2.68 7.86 3.41
N VAL A 130 -2.02 8.92 2.93
CA VAL A 130 -2.33 9.57 1.65
C VAL A 130 -1.09 9.43 0.77
N VAL A 131 -1.10 8.45 -0.13
CA VAL A 131 0.09 7.97 -0.84
C VAL A 131 -0.12 7.85 -2.33
N GLU A 132 0.98 7.90 -3.09
CA GLU A 132 0.94 7.72 -4.55
C GLU A 132 0.49 6.31 -4.93
N LYS A 133 -0.43 6.21 -5.89
CA LYS A 133 -0.89 4.94 -6.47
C LYS A 133 0.27 4.23 -7.19
N GLY A 134 0.27 2.90 -7.12
CA GLY A 134 1.25 2.08 -7.83
C GLY A 134 2.63 2.00 -7.18
N LYS A 135 2.90 2.79 -6.15
CA LYS A 135 4.14 2.67 -5.37
C LYS A 135 3.95 1.73 -4.17
N PRO A 136 5.01 1.03 -3.71
CA PRO A 136 4.96 0.30 -2.46
C PRO A 136 4.58 1.22 -1.30
N LEU A 137 3.70 0.75 -0.39
CA LEU A 137 3.28 1.55 0.76
C LEU A 137 4.47 1.92 1.67
N ALA A 138 5.45 1.05 1.80
CA ALA A 138 6.67 1.30 2.55
C ALA A 138 7.90 0.82 1.79
N SER A 139 8.98 1.58 1.86
CA SER A 139 10.30 1.25 1.30
C SER A 139 11.37 1.34 2.37
N PRO A 140 12.37 0.42 2.40
CA PRO A 140 13.51 0.52 3.34
C PRO A 140 14.25 1.86 3.20
N ALA A 141 14.78 2.40 4.32
CA ALA A 141 15.48 3.69 4.39
C ALA A 141 16.73 3.64 5.28
#